data_9d1943ee5b6bf77fd082d6d83b2b57a7
#
_entry.id   9d1943ee5b6bf77fd082d6d83b2b57a7
#
_cell.length_a   1.000
_cell.length_b   1.000
_cell.length_c   1.000
_cell.angle_alpha   90.00
_cell.angle_beta   90.00
_cell.angle_gamma   90.00
#
_symmetry.space_group_name_H-M   'P 1'
#
loop_
_entity.id
_entity.type
_entity.pdbx_description
1 polymer ?
#
loop_
_entity_poly.entity_id
_entity_poly.type
_entity_poly.pdbx_seq_one_letter_code
_entity_poly.pdbx_strand_id
1 'polypeptide(L)'
;MIKFSSLKKSEDFIKILKKNKLNTKYFTIYFKKNSNNFENNNKRLNISFVMKKNIGNAVLRNKVKRKLKSAVQKIARENKLIDLNCTYIIFGKNNVYKDKFMLVLNEVNDVFKKIKKING
;
A
#
# COMPACT_ATOMS: atom_id res chain seq x y z
N MET A 1 -9.57 -0.34 14.59
CA MET A 1 -8.59 -0.87 13.62
C MET A 1 -9.17 -0.81 12.21
N ILE A 2 -8.43 -0.26 11.26
CA ILE A 2 -8.88 -0.18 9.87
C ILE A 2 -8.67 -1.54 9.22
N LYS A 3 -9.72 -2.06 8.60
CA LYS A 3 -9.64 -3.34 7.89
C LYS A 3 -9.12 -3.12 6.48
N PHE A 4 -8.27 -4.03 6.01
CA PHE A 4 -7.77 -4.02 4.65
C PHE A 4 -8.68 -4.86 3.75
N SER A 5 -8.92 -4.36 2.55
CA SER A 5 -9.70 -5.05 1.53
C SER A 5 -8.86 -5.15 0.27
N SER A 6 -8.66 -6.36 -0.25
CA SER A 6 -7.88 -6.59 -1.46
C SER A 6 -8.74 -6.48 -2.70
N LEU A 7 -8.11 -6.10 -3.81
CA LEU A 7 -8.75 -6.13 -5.12
C LEU A 7 -9.01 -7.58 -5.54
N LYS A 8 -10.21 -7.84 -6.02
CA LYS A 8 -10.61 -9.19 -6.45
C LYS A 8 -10.68 -9.35 -7.95
N LYS A 9 -10.81 -8.25 -8.70
CA LYS A 9 -10.96 -8.29 -10.15
C LYS A 9 -9.67 -7.87 -10.85
N SER A 10 -9.23 -8.68 -11.81
CA SER A 10 -8.04 -8.39 -12.62
C SER A 10 -8.16 -7.06 -13.38
N GLU A 11 -9.35 -6.74 -13.85
CA GLU A 11 -9.61 -5.50 -14.58
C GLU A 11 -9.32 -4.25 -13.73
N ASP A 12 -9.76 -4.27 -12.48
CA ASP A 12 -9.52 -3.16 -11.56
C ASP A 12 -8.03 -3.02 -11.26
N PHE A 13 -7.35 -4.15 -11.11
CA PHE A 13 -5.92 -4.19 -10.87
C PHE A 13 -5.15 -3.53 -12.03
N ILE A 14 -5.48 -3.91 -13.26
CA ILE A 14 -4.83 -3.37 -14.46
C ILE A 14 -5.07 -1.86 -14.59
N LYS A 15 -6.28 -1.40 -14.31
CA LYS A 15 -6.61 0.02 -14.37
C LYS A 15 -5.75 0.85 -13.43
N ILE A 16 -5.51 0.36 -12.22
CA ILE A 16 -4.70 1.05 -11.22
C ILE A 16 -3.23 1.12 -11.64
N LEU A 17 -2.71 0.05 -12.23
CA LEU A 17 -1.33 -0.01 -12.70
C LEU A 17 -1.03 1.02 -13.82
N LYS A 18 -2.06 1.53 -14.47
CA LYS A 18 -1.91 2.55 -15.53
C LYS A 18 -2.02 3.98 -15.02
N LYS A 19 -2.31 4.17 -13.74
CA LYS A 19 -2.51 5.51 -13.17
C LYS A 19 -1.25 6.00 -12.47
N ASN A 20 -1.37 6.48 -11.26
CA ASN A 20 -0.26 7.08 -10.53
C ASN A 20 0.63 6.04 -9.89
N LYS A 21 1.94 6.30 -9.90
CA LYS A 21 2.94 5.39 -9.37
C LYS A 21 4.01 6.17 -8.62
N LEU A 22 4.40 5.67 -7.46
CA LEU A 22 5.55 6.16 -6.71
C LEU A 22 6.48 4.98 -6.39
N ASN A 23 7.76 5.15 -6.69
CA ASN A 23 8.76 4.12 -6.45
C ASN A 23 9.65 4.53 -5.29
N THR A 24 9.88 3.61 -4.34
CA THR A 24 10.71 3.85 -3.17
C THR A 24 11.77 2.76 -3.03
N LYS A 25 12.63 2.90 -2.03
CA LYS A 25 13.63 1.89 -1.71
C LYS A 25 13.00 0.54 -1.31
N TYR A 26 11.84 0.57 -0.65
CA TYR A 26 11.23 -0.62 -0.05
C TYR A 26 10.05 -1.17 -0.83
N PHE A 27 9.45 -0.35 -1.69
CA PHE A 27 8.26 -0.79 -2.44
C PHE A 27 7.96 0.18 -3.57
N THR A 28 7.14 -0.29 -4.49
CA THR A 28 6.49 0.55 -5.50
C THR A 28 5.00 0.56 -5.17
N ILE A 29 4.41 1.74 -5.10
CA ILE A 29 2.98 1.87 -4.83
C ILE A 29 2.28 2.48 -6.04
N TYR A 30 1.18 1.84 -6.44
CA TYR A 30 0.27 2.35 -7.45
C TYR A 30 -1.00 2.79 -6.74
N PHE A 31 -1.57 3.89 -7.17
CA PHE A 31 -2.78 4.39 -6.52
C PHE A 31 -3.69 5.09 -7.51
N LYS A 32 -4.98 5.03 -7.21
CA LYS A 32 -6.02 5.66 -8.01
C LYS A 32 -7.14 6.09 -7.08
N LYS A 33 -7.63 7.32 -7.25
CA LYS A 33 -8.81 7.78 -6.53
C LYS A 33 -10.02 7.01 -7.07
N ASN A 34 -10.85 6.49 -6.16
CA ASN A 34 -12.05 5.75 -6.56
C ASN A 34 -13.00 6.66 -7.32
N SER A 35 -13.50 6.17 -8.45
CA SER A 35 -14.50 6.88 -9.21
C SER A 35 -15.85 6.74 -8.53
N ASN A 36 -16.69 7.75 -8.69
CA ASN A 36 -18.03 7.85 -8.13
C ASN A 36 -18.03 8.22 -6.64
N ASN A 37 -19.12 8.83 -6.23
CA ASN A 37 -19.41 9.25 -4.87
C ASN A 37 -19.55 8.07 -3.90
N PHE A 38 -18.63 7.13 -3.96
CA PHE A 38 -18.66 5.96 -3.12
C PHE A 38 -18.21 6.36 -1.71
N GLU A 39 -19.19 6.47 -0.81
CA GLU A 39 -18.86 6.66 0.59
C GLU A 39 -18.38 5.34 1.18
N ASN A 40 -17.16 5.36 1.69
CA ASN A 40 -16.60 4.19 2.34
C ASN A 40 -17.09 4.14 3.79
N ASN A 41 -18.37 3.80 3.97
CA ASN A 41 -19.00 3.76 5.29
C ASN A 41 -18.39 2.71 6.21
N ASN A 42 -17.74 1.71 5.65
CA ASN A 42 -17.14 0.62 6.42
C ASN A 42 -15.71 0.91 6.87
N LYS A 43 -15.17 2.07 6.51
CA LYS A 43 -13.80 2.48 6.84
C LYS A 43 -12.77 1.40 6.49
N ARG A 44 -12.94 0.78 5.34
CA ARG A 44 -11.98 -0.20 4.82
C ARG A 44 -10.97 0.48 3.91
N LEU A 45 -9.73 0.09 4.06
CA LEU A 45 -8.66 0.53 3.17
C LEU A 45 -8.53 -0.45 2.02
N ASN A 46 -8.78 0.01 0.82
CA ASN A 46 -8.64 -0.81 -0.40
C ASN A 46 -7.17 -0.85 -0.78
N ILE A 47 -6.49 -1.91 -0.39
CA ILE A 47 -5.06 -2.05 -0.61
C ILE A 47 -4.71 -3.51 -0.88
N SER A 48 -3.86 -3.73 -1.87
CA SER A 48 -3.35 -5.06 -2.21
C SER A 48 -1.84 -5.06 -2.09
N PHE A 49 -1.29 -6.15 -1.52
CA PHE A 49 0.16 -6.33 -1.38
C PHE A 49 0.59 -7.45 -2.31
N VAL A 50 1.48 -7.14 -3.24
CA VAL A 50 1.99 -8.09 -4.21
C VAL A 50 3.47 -8.36 -3.93
N MET A 51 3.80 -9.63 -3.75
CA MET A 51 5.18 -10.06 -3.51
C MET A 51 5.60 -10.94 -4.68
N LYS A 52 6.47 -10.42 -5.53
CA LYS A 52 6.96 -11.15 -6.71
C LYS A 52 7.90 -12.28 -6.28
N LYS A 53 7.99 -13.31 -7.11
CA LYS A 53 8.83 -14.48 -6.83
C LYS A 53 10.31 -14.14 -6.66
N ASN A 54 10.79 -13.08 -7.30
CA ASN A 54 12.18 -12.66 -7.21
C ASN A 54 12.60 -12.19 -5.81
N ILE A 55 11.64 -11.94 -4.92
CA ILE A 55 11.95 -11.58 -3.53
C ILE A 55 12.56 -12.77 -2.80
N GLY A 56 12.08 -13.98 -3.09
CA GLY A 56 12.55 -15.20 -2.46
C GLY A 56 11.44 -16.24 -2.33
N ASN A 57 11.64 -17.19 -1.42
CA ASN A 57 10.66 -18.25 -1.18
C ASN A 57 9.39 -17.70 -0.48
N ALA A 58 8.40 -18.56 -0.30
CA ALA A 58 7.12 -18.18 0.29
C ALA A 58 7.27 -17.61 1.70
N VAL A 59 8.18 -18.16 2.49
CA VAL A 59 8.42 -17.70 3.87
C VAL A 59 8.92 -16.25 3.86
N LEU A 60 9.90 -15.95 3.01
CA LEU A 60 10.47 -14.61 2.91
C LEU A 60 9.44 -13.62 2.37
N ARG A 61 8.69 -14.02 1.34
CA ARG A 61 7.63 -13.17 0.80
C ARG A 61 6.60 -12.83 1.85
N ASN A 62 6.21 -13.78 2.70
CA ASN A 62 5.26 -13.53 3.78
C ASN A 62 5.82 -12.57 4.82
N LYS A 63 7.12 -12.67 5.15
CA LYS A 63 7.76 -11.75 6.09
C LYS A 63 7.75 -10.32 5.56
N VAL A 64 8.08 -10.13 4.30
CA VAL A 64 8.04 -8.81 3.64
C VAL A 64 6.63 -8.25 3.66
N LYS A 65 5.67 -9.06 3.29
CA LYS A 65 4.25 -8.67 3.25
C LYS A 65 3.74 -8.25 4.63
N ARG A 66 4.03 -9.02 5.67
CA ARG A 66 3.60 -8.72 7.04
C ARG A 66 4.21 -7.41 7.53
N LYS A 67 5.48 -7.20 7.23
CA LYS A 67 6.19 -5.99 7.67
C LYS A 67 5.58 -4.75 7.00
N LEU A 68 5.31 -4.81 5.71
CA LEU A 68 4.65 -3.72 4.99
C LEU A 68 3.22 -3.48 5.50
N LYS A 69 2.46 -4.54 5.71
CA LYS A 69 1.12 -4.43 6.27
C LYS A 69 1.12 -3.76 7.63
N SER A 70 2.05 -4.16 8.51
CA SER A 70 2.17 -3.57 9.84
C SER A 70 2.49 -2.08 9.77
N ALA A 71 3.39 -1.69 8.86
CA ALA A 71 3.74 -0.29 8.67
C ALA A 71 2.55 0.53 8.20
N VAL A 72 1.81 0.03 7.19
CA VAL A 72 0.63 0.70 6.67
C VAL A 72 -0.47 0.80 7.73
N GLN A 73 -0.70 -0.28 8.50
CA GLN A 73 -1.68 -0.28 9.59
C GLN A 73 -1.37 0.80 10.62
N LYS A 74 -0.11 0.91 10.99
CA LYS A 74 0.31 1.88 12.00
C LYS A 74 0.08 3.32 11.51
N ILE A 75 0.44 3.62 10.28
CA ILE A 75 0.23 4.95 9.69
C ILE A 75 -1.27 5.24 9.56
N ALA A 76 -2.06 4.26 9.15
CA ALA A 76 -3.51 4.41 9.01
C ALA A 76 -4.18 4.75 10.33
N ARG A 77 -3.72 4.14 11.44
CA ARG A 77 -4.28 4.39 12.76
C ARG A 77 -3.87 5.75 13.34
N GLU A 78 -2.61 6.14 13.13
CA GLU A 78 -2.05 7.28 13.86
C GLU A 78 -2.28 8.62 13.18
N ASN A 79 -2.19 8.68 11.87
CA ASN A 79 -2.03 9.96 11.18
C ASN A 79 -3.16 10.36 10.24
N LYS A 80 -4.12 9.51 9.98
CA LYS A 80 -5.20 9.79 9.00
C LYS A 80 -4.68 10.31 7.65
N LEU A 81 -3.44 9.96 7.31
CA LEU A 81 -2.83 10.37 6.05
C LEU A 81 -3.35 9.58 4.87
N ILE A 82 -3.87 8.40 5.13
CA ILE A 82 -4.28 7.48 4.08
C ILE A 82 -5.72 7.78 3.69
N ASP A 83 -5.92 8.08 2.41
CA ASP A 83 -7.24 8.37 1.87
C ASP A 83 -7.99 7.06 1.62
N LEU A 84 -9.08 6.86 2.35
CA LEU A 84 -9.91 5.67 2.21
C LEU A 84 -10.72 5.65 0.90
N ASN A 85 -10.76 6.78 0.18
CA ASN A 85 -11.41 6.88 -1.11
C ASN A 85 -10.48 6.55 -2.28
N CYS A 86 -9.27 6.11 -1.98
CA CYS A 86 -8.31 5.65 -2.97
C CYS A 86 -8.12 4.14 -2.87
N THR A 87 -7.69 3.55 -3.98
CA THR A 87 -7.28 2.16 -4.02
C THR A 87 -5.77 2.10 -4.27
N TYR A 88 -5.09 1.26 -3.53
CA TYR A 88 -3.63 1.16 -3.56
C TYR A 88 -3.18 -0.26 -3.91
N ILE A 89 -2.07 -0.37 -4.64
CA ILE A 89 -1.38 -1.63 -4.86
C ILE A 89 0.09 -1.42 -4.50
N ILE A 90 0.59 -2.21 -3.57
CA ILE A 90 1.98 -2.15 -3.13
C ILE A 90 2.73 -3.39 -3.60
N PHE A 91 3.81 -3.16 -4.38
CA PHE A 91 4.74 -4.22 -4.75
C PHE A 91 5.94 -4.12 -3.82
N GLY A 92 6.10 -5.11 -2.95
CA GLY A 92 7.20 -5.12 -1.98
C GLY A 92 8.54 -5.44 -2.63
N LYS A 93 9.60 -4.97 -1.99
CA LYS A 93 10.98 -5.24 -2.39
C LYS A 93 11.70 -5.97 -1.25
N ASN A 94 12.74 -6.74 -1.59
CA ASN A 94 13.46 -7.54 -0.60
C ASN A 94 14.18 -6.71 0.48
N ASN A 95 14.45 -5.44 0.23
CA ASN A 95 15.04 -4.55 1.23
C ASN A 95 14.20 -4.44 2.50
N VAL A 96 12.89 -4.63 2.40
CA VAL A 96 11.99 -4.62 3.54
C VAL A 96 12.42 -5.65 4.59
N TYR A 97 12.84 -6.83 4.14
CA TYR A 97 13.28 -7.89 5.04
C TYR A 97 14.56 -7.51 5.79
N LYS A 98 15.49 -6.86 5.10
CA LYS A 98 16.84 -6.59 5.65
C LYS A 98 16.91 -5.42 6.61
N ASP A 99 16.10 -4.39 6.38
CA ASP A 99 16.19 -3.13 7.12
C ASP A 99 15.26 -3.12 8.33
N LYS A 100 15.55 -2.22 9.26
CA LYS A 100 14.75 -2.08 10.49
C LYS A 100 13.35 -1.59 10.15
N PHE A 101 12.38 -2.03 10.96
CA PHE A 101 10.97 -1.65 10.79
C PHE A 101 10.78 -0.13 10.75
N MET A 102 11.50 0.60 11.60
CA MET A 102 11.37 2.07 11.65
C MET A 102 11.71 2.74 10.32
N LEU A 103 12.69 2.19 9.59
CA LEU A 103 13.05 2.73 8.28
C LEU A 103 11.94 2.50 7.26
N VAL A 104 11.34 1.32 7.29
CA VAL A 104 10.21 1.00 6.43
C VAL A 104 9.00 1.88 6.78
N LEU A 105 8.73 2.04 8.07
CA LEU A 105 7.63 2.86 8.57
C LEU A 105 7.76 4.32 8.11
N ASN A 106 8.97 4.88 8.25
CA ASN A 106 9.21 6.26 7.83
C ASN A 106 8.98 6.44 6.33
N GLU A 107 9.40 5.47 5.53
CA GLU A 107 9.19 5.52 4.07
C GLU A 107 7.70 5.45 3.72
N VAL A 108 6.95 4.59 4.40
CA VAL A 108 5.49 4.50 4.20
C VAL A 108 4.83 5.83 4.53
N ASN A 109 5.21 6.43 5.66
CA ASN A 109 4.68 7.72 6.08
C ASN A 109 4.96 8.80 5.04
N ASP A 110 6.19 8.89 4.55
CA ASP A 110 6.60 9.89 3.55
C ASP A 110 5.85 9.72 2.24
N VAL A 111 5.66 8.47 1.81
CA VAL A 111 4.95 8.17 0.57
C VAL A 111 3.48 8.57 0.66
N PHE A 112 2.81 8.26 1.76
CA PHE A 112 1.40 8.65 1.90
C PHE A 112 1.23 10.16 2.02
N LYS A 113 2.20 10.86 2.58
CA LYS A 113 2.20 12.33 2.55
C LYS A 113 2.27 12.86 1.11
N LYS A 114 3.14 12.26 0.29
CA LYS A 114 3.26 12.64 -1.13
C LYS A 114 1.97 12.35 -1.90
N ILE A 115 1.37 11.20 -1.66
CA ILE A 115 0.10 10.83 -2.31
C ILE A 115 -1.00 11.84 -1.95
N LYS A 116 -1.07 12.23 -0.69
CA LYS A 116 -2.05 13.21 -0.23
C LYS A 116 -1.90 14.54 -0.97
N LYS A 117 -0.67 14.98 -1.20
CA LYS A 117 -0.41 16.20 -1.97
C LYS A 117 -0.82 16.06 -3.44
N ILE A 118 -0.56 14.91 -4.05
CA ILE A 118 -0.93 14.64 -5.43
C ILE A 118 -2.45 14.62 -5.60
N ASN A 119 -3.16 14.01 -4.66
CA ASN A 119 -4.62 13.90 -4.71
C ASN A 119 -5.35 15.15 -4.22
N GLY A 120 -4.67 15.93 -3.43
CA GLY A 120 -5.26 17.08 -2.79
C GLY A 120 -5.33 18.32 -3.57
#